data_16fdd56fb7daa88d3993e4d70be9b652
#
_entry.id   16fdd56fb7daa88d3993e4d70be9b652
#
_cell.length_a   1.000
_cell.length_b   1.000
_cell.length_c   1.000
_cell.angle_alpha   90.00
_cell.angle_beta   90.00
_cell.angle_gamma   90.00
#
_symmetry.space_group_name_H-M   'P 1'
#
loop_
_entity.id
_entity.type
_entity.pdbx_description
1 polymer ?
#
loop_
_entity_poly.entity_id
_entity_poly.type
_entity_poly.pdbx_seq_one_letter_code
_entity_poly.pdbx_strand_id
1 'polypeptide(L)'
;MPKGLALGAIALVLGACAPSAQAPAVVPVRATDFKSSEIRQPVVFVQVAFGAGQYDDKERRTIPEEYEGALLEGLNTRAVLTKEVHVSAGGRDASLDAALARARALGADHAIFVEVRLVRGVAAFCKESRRFQAQATLWGQRAEIARASDGAVRLRLTPSPNLAVYDLDADCDNPRDSRRRSPAEAAAESVNRLLARLFGP
;
A
#
# COMPACT_ATOMS: atom_id res chain seq x y z
N MET A 1 -66.33 -38.69 -1.14
CA MET A 1 -65.08 -38.22 -0.41
C MET A 1 -64.00 -37.89 -1.43
N PRO A 2 -63.80 -36.65 -1.79
CA PRO A 2 -62.67 -36.25 -2.66
C PRO A 2 -61.50 -35.81 -1.84
N LYS A 3 -60.29 -36.37 -2.18
CA LYS A 3 -58.97 -36.01 -1.61
C LYS A 3 -58.50 -34.72 -2.27
N GLY A 4 -58.32 -33.68 -1.47
CA GLY A 4 -57.70 -32.44 -1.93
C GLY A 4 -56.17 -32.60 -2.09
N LEU A 5 -55.65 -32.29 -3.30
CA LEU A 5 -54.25 -32.08 -3.56
C LEU A 5 -53.86 -30.64 -3.20
N ALA A 6 -52.98 -30.48 -2.22
CA ALA A 6 -52.37 -29.18 -1.93
C ALA A 6 -51.15 -29.00 -2.85
N LEU A 7 -51.21 -28.05 -3.80
CA LEU A 7 -50.06 -27.58 -4.56
C LEU A 7 -49.25 -26.63 -3.69
N GLY A 8 -48.06 -27.06 -3.28
CA GLY A 8 -47.06 -26.19 -2.65
C GLY A 8 -46.36 -25.34 -3.70
N ALA A 9 -46.52 -24.02 -3.61
CA ALA A 9 -45.79 -23.07 -4.43
C ALA A 9 -44.36 -22.92 -3.88
N ILE A 10 -43.36 -23.40 -4.65
CA ILE A 10 -41.95 -23.17 -4.37
C ILE A 10 -41.59 -21.78 -4.92
N ALA A 11 -41.44 -20.81 -4.04
CA ALA A 11 -40.90 -19.49 -4.39
C ALA A 11 -39.38 -19.57 -4.60
N LEU A 12 -38.95 -19.53 -5.86
CA LEU A 12 -37.53 -19.37 -6.23
C LEU A 12 -37.12 -17.93 -5.89
N VAL A 13 -36.34 -17.76 -4.80
CA VAL A 13 -35.69 -16.50 -4.50
C VAL A 13 -34.44 -16.41 -5.38
N LEU A 14 -34.55 -15.71 -6.50
CA LEU A 14 -33.44 -15.29 -7.32
C LEU A 14 -32.66 -14.22 -6.55
N GLY A 15 -31.61 -14.64 -5.85
CA GLY A 15 -30.65 -13.74 -5.25
C GLY A 15 -29.97 -12.91 -6.34
N ALA A 16 -30.39 -11.67 -6.51
CA ALA A 16 -29.70 -10.71 -7.37
C ALA A 16 -28.30 -10.45 -6.77
N CYS A 17 -27.25 -10.98 -7.42
CA CYS A 17 -25.87 -10.53 -7.18
C CYS A 17 -25.82 -9.05 -7.56
N ALA A 18 -25.93 -8.16 -6.57
CA ALA A 18 -25.67 -6.75 -6.78
C ALA A 18 -24.21 -6.60 -7.26
N PRO A 19 -23.96 -5.90 -8.37
CA PRO A 19 -22.60 -5.61 -8.78
C PRO A 19 -21.92 -4.84 -7.66
N SER A 20 -20.82 -5.37 -7.12
CA SER A 20 -20.00 -4.66 -6.17
C SER A 20 -19.54 -3.37 -6.85
N ALA A 21 -19.93 -2.21 -6.30
CA ALA A 21 -19.50 -0.93 -6.80
C ALA A 21 -17.96 -0.93 -6.78
N GLN A 22 -17.35 -1.04 -7.96
CA GLN A 22 -15.91 -0.91 -8.09
C GLN A 22 -15.55 0.51 -7.65
N ALA A 23 -14.67 0.61 -6.66
CA ALA A 23 -14.10 1.89 -6.27
C ALA A 23 -13.54 2.57 -7.53
N PRO A 24 -13.79 3.89 -7.70
CA PRO A 24 -13.32 4.59 -8.89
C PRO A 24 -11.81 4.38 -9.08
N ALA A 25 -11.41 4.06 -10.31
CA ALA A 25 -10.02 3.86 -10.63
C ALA A 25 -9.22 5.13 -10.33
N VAL A 26 -8.24 5.03 -9.43
CA VAL A 26 -7.38 6.16 -9.09
C VAL A 26 -6.50 6.46 -10.30
N VAL A 27 -6.68 7.61 -10.90
CA VAL A 27 -5.91 8.03 -12.08
C VAL A 27 -4.52 8.50 -11.62
N PRO A 28 -3.43 8.02 -12.23
CA PRO A 28 -2.10 8.55 -11.96
C PRO A 28 -2.02 10.01 -12.37
N VAL A 29 -1.39 10.83 -11.54
CA VAL A 29 -1.20 12.26 -11.78
C VAL A 29 0.29 12.56 -11.66
N ARG A 30 0.82 13.32 -12.60
CA ARG A 30 2.11 13.99 -12.49
C ARG A 30 1.98 15.37 -13.10
N ALA A 31 2.08 16.39 -12.26
CA ALA A 31 2.07 17.76 -12.74
C ALA A 31 3.29 17.99 -13.64
N THR A 32 3.11 18.68 -14.77
CA THR A 32 4.15 18.86 -15.81
C THR A 32 5.37 19.62 -15.30
N ASP A 33 5.17 20.50 -14.34
CA ASP A 33 6.19 21.32 -13.68
C ASP A 33 6.71 20.71 -12.37
N PHE A 34 6.26 19.49 -11.98
CA PHE A 34 6.68 18.85 -10.74
C PHE A 34 8.13 18.40 -10.79
N LYS A 35 8.90 18.90 -9.82
CA LYS A 35 10.29 18.49 -9.57
C LYS A 35 10.39 17.93 -8.15
N SER A 36 10.93 16.72 -8.00
CA SER A 36 11.12 16.11 -6.68
C SER A 36 12.04 16.92 -5.77
N SER A 37 12.96 17.71 -6.33
CA SER A 37 13.84 18.63 -5.59
C SER A 37 13.11 19.77 -4.86
N GLU A 38 11.83 20.00 -5.15
CA GLU A 38 10.98 20.96 -4.43
C GLU A 38 10.58 20.45 -3.04
N ILE A 39 10.63 19.13 -2.83
CA ILE A 39 10.27 18.48 -1.57
C ILE A 39 11.47 18.50 -0.66
N ARG A 40 11.50 19.42 0.30
CA ARG A 40 12.62 19.59 1.22
C ARG A 40 12.26 19.28 2.67
N GLN A 41 11.10 19.73 3.11
CA GLN A 41 10.62 19.63 4.50
C GLN A 41 9.16 19.15 4.54
N PRO A 42 8.85 17.95 4.02
CA PRO A 42 7.49 17.46 4.00
C PRO A 42 7.01 16.96 5.37
N VAL A 43 5.70 16.85 5.49
CA VAL A 43 5.02 15.96 6.43
C VAL A 43 4.64 14.68 5.70
N VAL A 44 4.91 13.53 6.29
CA VAL A 44 4.63 12.22 5.69
C VAL A 44 3.68 11.43 6.57
N PHE A 45 2.53 11.07 6.01
CA PHE A 45 1.56 10.18 6.65
C PHE A 45 1.52 8.85 5.92
N VAL A 46 1.63 7.76 6.68
CA VAL A 46 1.61 6.40 6.16
C VAL A 46 0.49 5.61 6.80
N GLN A 47 -0.33 5.00 5.98
CA GLN A 47 -1.33 4.03 6.41
C GLN A 47 -0.87 2.62 6.04
N VAL A 48 -0.67 1.76 7.04
CA VAL A 48 -0.42 0.34 6.84
C VAL A 48 -1.74 -0.41 6.95
N ALA A 49 -2.27 -0.87 5.83
CA ALA A 49 -3.52 -1.60 5.74
C ALA A 49 -3.25 -3.10 5.67
N PHE A 50 -3.69 -3.83 6.69
CA PHE A 50 -3.64 -5.29 6.71
C PHE A 50 -4.84 -5.84 5.93
N GLY A 51 -4.57 -6.39 4.76
CA GLY A 51 -5.59 -6.96 3.87
C GLY A 51 -5.91 -8.41 4.21
N ALA A 52 -6.14 -9.24 3.18
CA ALA A 52 -6.44 -10.66 3.36
C ALA A 52 -5.27 -11.40 4.02
N GLY A 53 -5.61 -12.36 4.87
CA GLY A 53 -4.67 -13.20 5.62
C GLY A 53 -4.66 -12.90 7.12
N GLN A 54 -4.04 -13.80 7.88
CA GLN A 54 -3.91 -13.66 9.32
C GLN A 54 -2.60 -12.95 9.66
N TYR A 55 -2.68 -11.94 10.49
CA TYR A 55 -1.56 -11.21 11.05
C TYR A 55 -1.70 -11.21 12.56
N ASP A 56 -0.66 -11.61 13.25
CA ASP A 56 -0.64 -11.58 14.71
C ASP A 56 -0.40 -10.17 15.26
N ASP A 57 -0.54 -10.02 16.57
CA ASP A 57 -0.38 -8.71 17.24
C ASP A 57 1.07 -8.20 17.17
N LYS A 58 2.05 -9.09 17.08
CA LYS A 58 3.46 -8.73 16.94
C LYS A 58 3.69 -8.14 15.54
N GLU A 59 3.23 -8.81 14.50
CA GLU A 59 3.34 -8.32 13.12
C GLU A 59 2.64 -6.97 12.93
N ARG A 60 1.44 -6.82 13.52
CA ARG A 60 0.69 -5.54 13.45
C ARG A 60 1.41 -4.36 14.10
N ARG A 61 2.27 -4.60 15.08
CA ARG A 61 3.13 -3.57 15.67
C ARG A 61 4.42 -3.40 14.91
N THR A 62 5.15 -4.50 14.68
CA THR A 62 6.51 -4.46 14.11
C THR A 62 6.54 -3.97 12.67
N ILE A 63 5.57 -4.36 11.82
CA ILE A 63 5.58 -3.95 10.40
C ILE A 63 5.50 -2.42 10.22
N PRO A 64 4.58 -1.69 10.88
CA PRO A 64 4.57 -0.22 10.80
C PRO A 64 5.85 0.42 11.30
N GLU A 65 6.42 -0.07 12.42
CA GLU A 65 7.66 0.43 13.01
C GLU A 65 8.85 0.26 12.04
N GLU A 66 9.00 -0.91 11.44
CA GLU A 66 10.04 -1.19 10.45
C GLU A 66 9.87 -0.33 9.18
N TYR A 67 8.62 -0.12 8.75
CA TYR A 67 8.33 0.75 7.61
C TYR A 67 8.69 2.20 7.89
N GLU A 68 8.38 2.71 9.09
CA GLU A 68 8.73 4.05 9.55
C GLU A 68 10.24 4.25 9.57
N GLY A 69 10.97 3.32 10.18
CA GLY A 69 12.43 3.35 10.25
C GLY A 69 13.07 3.40 8.87
N ALA A 70 12.66 2.50 7.97
CA ALA A 70 13.15 2.46 6.60
C ALA A 70 12.83 3.75 5.82
N LEU A 71 11.63 4.32 6.02
CA LEU A 71 11.20 5.54 5.37
C LEU A 71 12.03 6.75 5.82
N LEU A 72 12.26 6.89 7.12
CA LEU A 72 13.09 7.95 7.68
C LEU A 72 14.52 7.86 7.16
N GLU A 73 15.12 6.67 7.18
CA GLU A 73 16.45 6.43 6.63
C GLU A 73 16.52 6.79 5.14
N GLY A 74 15.56 6.30 4.35
CA GLY A 74 15.52 6.52 2.91
C GLY A 74 15.29 7.98 2.52
N LEU A 75 14.54 8.75 3.31
CA LEU A 75 14.36 10.20 3.10
C LEU A 75 15.62 10.97 3.49
N ASN A 76 16.24 10.64 4.63
CA ASN A 76 17.46 11.28 5.09
C ASN A 76 18.62 11.11 4.11
N THR A 77 18.78 9.93 3.52
CA THR A 77 19.82 9.69 2.48
C THR A 77 19.61 10.53 1.22
N ARG A 78 18.41 11.04 0.99
CA ARG A 78 18.06 11.94 -0.10
C ARG A 78 18.04 13.42 0.29
N ALA A 79 18.54 13.74 1.47
CA ALA A 79 18.55 15.09 2.04
C ALA A 79 17.13 15.71 2.15
N VAL A 80 16.11 14.89 2.32
CA VAL A 80 14.74 15.32 2.60
C VAL A 80 14.56 15.39 4.12
N LEU A 81 14.55 16.63 4.65
CA LEU A 81 14.43 16.88 6.09
C LEU A 81 12.96 16.91 6.50
N THR A 82 12.37 15.75 6.72
CA THR A 82 10.96 15.64 7.11
C THR A 82 10.65 16.38 8.40
N LYS A 83 9.56 17.15 8.40
CA LYS A 83 9.04 17.82 9.61
C LYS A 83 8.42 16.82 10.58
N GLU A 84 7.71 15.83 10.02
CA GLU A 84 7.05 14.79 10.79
C GLU A 84 6.80 13.56 9.91
N VAL A 85 6.96 12.38 10.47
CA VAL A 85 6.47 11.12 9.92
C VAL A 85 5.46 10.55 10.88
N HIS A 86 4.30 10.17 10.39
CA HIS A 86 3.23 9.53 11.16
C HIS A 86 2.83 8.23 10.46
N VAL A 87 3.01 7.11 11.14
CA VAL A 87 2.62 5.79 10.63
C VAL A 87 1.47 5.24 11.47
N SER A 88 0.36 4.89 10.82
CA SER A 88 -0.80 4.29 11.46
C SER A 88 -1.06 2.88 10.94
N ALA A 89 -1.42 1.97 11.85
CA ALA A 89 -1.80 0.60 11.54
C ALA A 89 -3.32 0.45 11.58
N GLY A 90 -3.94 0.26 10.42
CA GLY A 90 -5.36 -0.11 10.32
C GLY A 90 -6.39 0.99 10.66
N GLY A 91 -5.98 2.24 10.88
CA GLY A 91 -6.86 3.36 11.17
C GLY A 91 -7.25 4.16 9.93
N ARG A 92 -8.31 4.99 10.07
CA ARG A 92 -8.70 5.99 9.04
C ARG A 92 -8.00 7.32 9.22
N ASP A 93 -7.10 7.41 10.22
CA ASP A 93 -6.53 8.67 10.68
C ASP A 93 -5.42 9.20 9.76
N ALA A 94 -4.81 8.32 8.96
CA ALA A 94 -3.87 8.73 7.93
C ALA A 94 -4.60 8.92 6.59
N SER A 95 -4.59 10.15 6.12
CA SER A 95 -5.13 10.55 4.82
C SER A 95 -4.32 11.71 4.25
N LEU A 96 -4.47 11.99 2.95
CA LEU A 96 -3.83 13.17 2.35
C LEU A 96 -4.31 14.47 3.00
N ASP A 97 -5.60 14.58 3.32
CA ASP A 97 -6.18 15.78 3.95
C ASP A 97 -5.61 16.00 5.36
N ALA A 98 -5.48 14.92 6.16
CA ALA A 98 -4.85 14.99 7.47
C ALA A 98 -3.37 15.40 7.37
N ALA A 99 -2.63 14.83 6.42
CA ALA A 99 -1.25 15.18 6.15
C ALA A 99 -1.11 16.65 5.71
N LEU A 100 -2.02 17.15 4.86
CA LEU A 100 -2.06 18.56 4.42
C LEU A 100 -2.35 19.52 5.58
N ALA A 101 -3.34 19.19 6.42
CA ALA A 101 -3.64 20.01 7.59
C ALA A 101 -2.42 20.11 8.52
N ARG A 102 -1.75 18.98 8.75
CA ARG A 102 -0.55 18.94 9.58
C ARG A 102 0.64 19.65 8.94
N ALA A 103 0.83 19.50 7.63
CA ALA A 103 1.89 20.19 6.89
C ALA A 103 1.74 21.72 6.99
N ARG A 104 0.52 22.25 6.85
CA ARG A 104 0.24 23.67 7.02
C ARG A 104 0.53 24.15 8.44
N ALA A 105 0.12 23.37 9.46
CA ALA A 105 0.36 23.70 10.86
C ALA A 105 1.85 23.77 11.22
N LEU A 106 2.69 22.95 10.57
CA LEU A 106 4.13 22.89 10.80
C LEU A 106 4.96 23.75 9.84
N GLY A 107 4.33 24.46 8.91
CA GLY A 107 5.04 25.24 7.87
C GLY A 107 5.87 24.34 6.94
N ALA A 108 5.42 23.13 6.68
CA ALA A 108 6.03 22.21 5.73
C ALA A 108 5.75 22.64 4.29
N ASP A 109 6.62 22.25 3.35
CA ASP A 109 6.45 22.59 1.94
C ASP A 109 5.45 21.64 1.23
N HIS A 110 5.44 20.36 1.60
CA HIS A 110 4.58 19.34 1.02
C HIS A 110 3.99 18.41 2.06
N ALA A 111 2.84 17.84 1.72
CA ALA A 111 2.26 16.68 2.36
C ALA A 111 2.45 15.45 1.48
N ILE A 112 2.93 14.36 2.06
CA ILE A 112 3.06 13.06 1.39
C ILE A 112 2.16 12.08 2.13
N PHE A 113 1.26 11.44 1.39
CA PHE A 113 0.45 10.34 1.90
C PHE A 113 0.85 9.04 1.21
N VAL A 114 1.12 8.00 1.99
CA VAL A 114 1.47 6.67 1.50
C VAL A 114 0.49 5.65 2.07
N GLU A 115 -0.09 4.83 1.23
CA GLU A 115 -0.82 3.64 1.67
C GLU A 115 -0.01 2.40 1.30
N VAL A 116 0.29 1.58 2.31
CA VAL A 116 0.91 0.27 2.16
C VAL A 116 -0.14 -0.79 2.45
N ARG A 117 -0.51 -1.57 1.46
CA ARG A 117 -1.48 -2.66 1.61
C ARG A 117 -0.77 -3.99 1.61
N LEU A 118 -0.93 -4.73 2.71
CA LEU A 118 -0.38 -6.06 2.89
C LEU A 118 -1.44 -7.10 2.54
N VAL A 119 -1.13 -7.99 1.60
CA VAL A 119 -2.02 -9.11 1.21
C VAL A 119 -1.23 -10.40 1.33
N ARG A 120 -1.57 -11.22 2.34
CA ARG A 120 -0.94 -12.53 2.60
C ARG A 120 -1.65 -13.63 1.82
N GLY A 121 -0.90 -14.67 1.47
CA GLY A 121 -1.42 -15.80 0.71
C GLY A 121 -1.25 -15.66 -0.79
N VAL A 122 -0.55 -14.63 -1.25
CA VAL A 122 -0.18 -14.47 -2.65
C VAL A 122 0.92 -15.45 -3.00
N ALA A 123 0.81 -16.12 -4.15
CA ALA A 123 1.87 -17.00 -4.64
C ALA A 123 2.86 -16.22 -5.50
N ALA A 124 4.15 -16.36 -5.22
CA ALA A 124 5.19 -15.88 -6.12
C ALA A 124 5.25 -16.80 -7.35
N PHE A 125 5.29 -16.24 -8.54
CA PHE A 125 5.34 -16.98 -9.79
C PHE A 125 6.70 -16.81 -10.47
N CYS A 126 7.37 -17.94 -10.70
CA CYS A 126 8.63 -18.01 -11.43
C CYS A 126 8.35 -18.18 -12.93
N LYS A 127 8.66 -17.16 -13.73
CA LYS A 127 8.38 -17.13 -15.16
C LYS A 127 9.14 -18.22 -15.93
N GLU A 128 10.39 -18.42 -15.57
CA GLU A 128 11.33 -19.34 -16.23
C GLU A 128 10.86 -20.79 -16.06
N SER A 129 10.57 -21.18 -14.84
CA SER A 129 10.11 -22.53 -14.51
C SER A 129 8.59 -22.73 -14.67
N ARG A 130 7.82 -21.65 -14.88
CA ARG A 130 6.36 -21.64 -14.92
C ARG A 130 5.70 -22.29 -13.68
N ARG A 131 6.32 -22.13 -12.52
CA ARG A 131 5.86 -22.72 -11.27
C ARG A 131 5.50 -21.63 -10.27
N PHE A 132 4.54 -21.94 -9.41
CA PHE A 132 4.25 -21.13 -8.24
C PHE A 132 5.16 -21.55 -7.08
N GLN A 133 5.77 -20.57 -6.46
CA GLN A 133 6.51 -20.72 -5.22
C GLN A 133 5.57 -20.66 -4.01
N ALA A 134 6.13 -20.81 -2.82
CA ALA A 134 5.39 -20.77 -1.57
C ALA A 134 4.56 -19.48 -1.41
N GLN A 135 3.57 -19.51 -0.50
CA GLN A 135 2.79 -18.35 -0.12
C GLN A 135 3.69 -17.22 0.41
N ALA A 136 3.43 -16.03 -0.07
CA ALA A 136 4.14 -14.80 0.29
C ALA A 136 3.16 -13.72 0.74
N THR A 137 3.67 -12.65 1.33
CA THR A 137 2.91 -11.42 1.55
C THR A 137 3.30 -10.41 0.48
N LEU A 138 2.31 -9.87 -0.22
CA LEU A 138 2.48 -8.78 -1.16
C LEU A 138 2.37 -7.45 -0.41
N TRP A 139 3.37 -6.58 -0.56
CA TRP A 139 3.38 -5.21 -0.08
C TRP A 139 3.08 -4.28 -1.25
N GLY A 140 1.80 -4.01 -1.46
CA GLY A 140 1.35 -3.08 -2.48
C GLY A 140 1.35 -1.65 -1.96
N GLN A 141 1.79 -0.68 -2.77
CA GLN A 141 1.90 0.72 -2.35
C GLN A 141 1.21 1.65 -3.32
N ARG A 142 0.66 2.74 -2.77
CA ARG A 142 0.31 3.95 -3.50
C ARG A 142 0.82 5.16 -2.73
N ALA A 143 1.06 6.27 -3.42
CA ALA A 143 1.46 7.50 -2.77
C ALA A 143 0.86 8.71 -3.46
N GLU A 144 0.61 9.77 -2.69
CA GLU A 144 0.17 11.06 -3.18
C GLU A 144 1.05 12.15 -2.54
N ILE A 145 1.46 13.13 -3.36
CA ILE A 145 2.19 14.32 -2.92
C ILE A 145 1.35 15.53 -3.26
N ALA A 146 1.10 16.37 -2.28
CA ALA A 146 0.42 17.64 -2.48
C ALA A 146 1.25 18.80 -1.92
N ARG A 147 1.20 19.95 -2.57
CA ARG A 147 1.81 21.18 -2.08
C ARG A 147 1.01 21.70 -0.88
N ALA A 148 1.67 22.03 0.23
CA ALA A 148 0.98 22.43 1.45
C ALA A 148 0.24 23.78 1.30
N SER A 149 0.79 24.71 0.52
CA SER A 149 0.25 26.07 0.39
C SER A 149 -1.15 26.12 -0.23
N ASP A 150 -1.38 25.37 -1.30
CA ASP A 150 -2.63 25.37 -2.08
C ASP A 150 -3.38 24.04 -2.08
N GLY A 151 -2.75 22.96 -1.58
CA GLY A 151 -3.32 21.61 -1.58
C GLY A 151 -3.30 20.92 -2.94
N ALA A 152 -2.64 21.51 -3.93
CA ALA A 152 -2.58 20.95 -5.28
C ALA A 152 -1.82 19.61 -5.28
N VAL A 153 -2.45 18.54 -5.77
CA VAL A 153 -1.80 17.24 -5.95
C VAL A 153 -0.79 17.35 -7.08
N ARG A 154 0.47 17.15 -6.75
CA ARG A 154 1.61 17.25 -7.67
C ARG A 154 2.01 15.92 -8.27
N LEU A 155 1.88 14.85 -7.48
CA LEU A 155 2.16 13.48 -7.90
C LEU A 155 1.15 12.53 -7.24
N ARG A 156 0.63 11.60 -8.02
CA ARG A 156 -0.15 10.47 -7.53
C ARG A 156 0.34 9.20 -8.19
N LEU A 157 0.90 8.31 -7.40
CA LEU A 157 1.31 6.98 -7.81
C LEU A 157 0.19 5.99 -7.46
N THR A 158 -0.31 5.31 -8.48
CA THR A 158 -1.26 4.20 -8.28
C THR A 158 -0.53 2.93 -7.89
N PRO A 159 -1.20 1.97 -7.25
CA PRO A 159 -0.64 0.64 -7.03
C PRO A 159 -0.12 0.07 -8.35
N SER A 160 1.12 -0.38 -8.33
CA SER A 160 1.82 -0.88 -9.53
C SER A 160 2.69 -2.07 -9.13
N PRO A 161 2.83 -3.07 -10.00
CA PRO A 161 3.78 -4.17 -9.78
C PRO A 161 5.21 -3.68 -9.49
N ASN A 162 5.59 -2.53 -10.04
CA ASN A 162 6.91 -1.93 -9.80
C ASN A 162 7.08 -1.34 -8.39
N LEU A 163 5.99 -1.12 -7.67
CA LEU A 163 6.01 -0.65 -6.28
C LEU A 163 5.77 -1.78 -5.28
N ALA A 164 5.32 -2.94 -5.77
CA ALA A 164 5.05 -4.08 -4.92
C ALA A 164 6.34 -4.87 -4.64
N VAL A 165 6.45 -5.39 -3.44
CA VAL A 165 7.49 -6.36 -3.07
C VAL A 165 6.82 -7.59 -2.45
N TYR A 166 7.55 -8.69 -2.44
CA TYR A 166 7.15 -9.89 -1.73
C TYR A 166 8.06 -10.09 -0.51
N ASP A 167 7.53 -10.64 0.57
CA ASP A 167 8.32 -11.07 1.73
C ASP A 167 9.03 -12.43 1.50
N LEU A 168 9.11 -12.85 0.25
CA LEU A 168 9.76 -14.09 -0.16
C LEU A 168 10.80 -13.81 -1.23
N ASP A 169 12.05 -14.13 -0.95
CA ASP A 169 13.10 -14.29 -1.96
C ASP A 169 12.89 -15.66 -2.61
N ALA A 170 12.19 -15.68 -3.74
CA ALA A 170 11.93 -16.90 -4.47
C ALA A 170 13.16 -17.27 -5.31
N ASP A 171 13.81 -18.38 -4.97
CA ASP A 171 14.77 -19.01 -5.88
C ASP A 171 13.99 -19.83 -6.90
N CYS A 172 13.93 -19.35 -8.13
CA CYS A 172 13.18 -19.98 -9.20
C CYS A 172 13.86 -21.22 -9.77
N ASP A 173 15.16 -21.34 -9.62
CA ASP A 173 15.95 -22.48 -10.08
C ASP A 173 15.93 -23.59 -9.02
N ASN A 174 16.04 -23.19 -7.76
CA ASN A 174 16.00 -24.13 -6.64
C ASN A 174 14.96 -23.71 -5.58
N PRO A 175 13.69 -24.15 -5.69
CA PRO A 175 12.62 -23.78 -4.75
C PRO A 175 12.91 -24.06 -3.28
N ARG A 176 13.83 -24.98 -2.99
CA ARG A 176 14.21 -25.33 -1.60
C ARG A 176 15.05 -24.24 -0.94
N ASP A 177 15.72 -23.43 -1.73
CA ASP A 177 16.57 -22.32 -1.28
C ASP A 177 15.79 -21.01 -1.17
N SER A 178 14.50 -21.01 -1.49
CA SER A 178 13.62 -19.86 -1.28
C SER A 178 13.58 -19.47 0.20
N ARG A 179 13.83 -18.18 0.48
CA ARG A 179 13.94 -17.65 1.83
C ARG A 179 12.85 -16.62 2.11
N ARG A 180 12.25 -16.67 3.30
CA ARG A 180 11.41 -15.56 3.78
C ARG A 180 12.28 -14.41 4.24
N ARG A 181 11.92 -13.22 3.81
CA ARG A 181 12.49 -11.98 4.31
C ARG A 181 11.88 -11.63 5.66
N SER A 182 12.67 -10.99 6.50
CA SER A 182 12.14 -10.34 7.70
C SER A 182 11.23 -9.16 7.33
N PRO A 183 10.34 -8.70 8.23
CA PRO A 183 9.57 -7.47 8.02
C PRO A 183 10.44 -6.26 7.70
N ALA A 184 11.61 -6.13 8.34
CA ALA A 184 12.57 -5.06 8.10
C ALA A 184 13.12 -5.08 6.66
N GLU A 185 13.55 -6.26 6.16
CA GLU A 185 14.05 -6.40 4.79
C GLU A 185 12.96 -6.08 3.74
N ALA A 186 11.74 -6.56 3.96
CA ALA A 186 10.62 -6.29 3.07
C ALA A 186 10.20 -4.80 3.10
N ALA A 187 10.20 -4.17 4.28
CA ALA A 187 9.95 -2.75 4.44
C ALA A 187 11.00 -1.90 3.72
N ALA A 188 12.29 -2.20 3.92
CA ALA A 188 13.40 -1.48 3.29
C ALA A 188 13.31 -1.55 1.75
N GLU A 189 13.11 -2.74 1.18
CA GLU A 189 12.93 -2.91 -0.26
C GLU A 189 11.70 -2.14 -0.77
N SER A 190 10.58 -2.22 -0.03
CA SER A 190 9.32 -1.56 -0.35
C SER A 190 9.51 -0.04 -0.39
N VAL A 191 10.13 0.53 0.63
CA VAL A 191 10.45 1.95 0.73
C VAL A 191 11.40 2.38 -0.37
N ASN A 192 12.46 1.63 -0.62
CA ASN A 192 13.42 1.97 -1.67
C ASN A 192 12.76 2.08 -3.05
N ARG A 193 11.86 1.15 -3.39
CA ARG A 193 11.09 1.21 -4.64
C ARG A 193 10.15 2.41 -4.67
N LEU A 194 9.50 2.73 -3.55
CA LEU A 194 8.65 3.91 -3.45
C LEU A 194 9.46 5.19 -3.67
N LEU A 195 10.55 5.36 -2.93
CA LEU A 195 11.37 6.57 -2.98
C LEU A 195 12.04 6.77 -4.35
N ALA A 196 12.47 5.69 -5.02
CA ALA A 196 12.95 5.76 -6.39
C ALA A 196 11.88 6.28 -7.36
N ARG A 197 10.61 5.97 -7.13
CA ARG A 197 9.49 6.47 -7.93
C ARG A 197 9.10 7.91 -7.60
N LEU A 198 9.26 8.34 -6.36
CA LEU A 198 8.95 9.69 -5.90
C LEU A 198 10.04 10.70 -6.28
N PHE A 199 11.30 10.31 -6.06
CA PHE A 199 12.45 11.22 -6.14
C PHE A 199 13.41 10.90 -7.31
N GLY A 200 13.25 9.78 -7.96
CA GLY A 200 14.21 9.25 -8.93
C GLY A 200 15.28 8.36 -8.26
N PRO A 201 16.15 7.75 -9.09
CA PRO A 201 17.23 6.88 -8.60
C PRO A 201 18.27 7.67 -7.80
#